data_0395cba701b34da9dd3ab467e559fdfa
#
_entry.id   0395cba701b34da9dd3ab467e559fdfa
#
_cell.length_a   1.000
_cell.length_b   1.000
_cell.length_c   1.000
_cell.angle_alpha   90.00
_cell.angle_beta   90.00
_cell.angle_gamma   90.00
#
_symmetry.space_group_name_H-M   'P 1'
#
loop_
_entity.id
_entity.type
_entity.pdbx_description
1 polymer ?
#
loop_
_entity_poly.entity_id
_entity_poly.type
_entity_poly.pdbx_seq_one_letter_code
_entity_poly.pdbx_strand_id
1 'polypeptide(L)'
;MKKLAKLFAVALASVTISLGSLSAVEIKKIHFLIPGGAGGGWDGTARGTGEALTKAGLIDSATFENMSGGGGGKAIGYLIENSMSNHGTLMVNSTPIVIRSLTKVFPQNFRDLTLIAGTIGDYAALVVPADSSYKNFKDLVTAYKKNPEKVAIGGGSVPGSMDHLVPAMAFKAAGADPTKVKYIPFDGGGKAM
;
A
#
# COMPACT_ATOMS: atom_id res chain seq x y z
N MET A 1 40.91 -60.42 15.46
CA MET A 1 39.81 -59.53 15.82
C MET A 1 40.25 -58.15 16.32
N LYS A 2 41.54 -57.77 16.27
CA LYS A 2 42.03 -56.43 16.73
C LYS A 2 42.39 -55.45 15.59
N LYS A 3 42.19 -55.84 14.32
CA LYS A 3 42.51 -54.97 13.16
C LYS A 3 41.27 -54.35 12.48
N LEU A 4 40.04 -54.80 12.81
CA LEU A 4 38.81 -54.23 12.24
C LEU A 4 38.25 -53.04 13.07
N ALA A 5 38.69 -52.88 14.33
CA ALA A 5 38.23 -51.79 15.21
C ALA A 5 38.93 -50.44 14.93
N LYS A 6 40.03 -50.43 14.18
CA LYS A 6 40.77 -49.17 13.85
C LYS A 6 40.33 -48.49 12.57
N LEU A 7 39.54 -49.15 11.74
CA LEU A 7 39.02 -48.56 10.50
C LEU A 7 37.68 -47.83 10.66
N PHE A 8 36.96 -48.04 11.80
CA PHE A 8 35.71 -47.35 12.09
C PHE A 8 35.88 -46.03 12.86
N ALA A 9 37.07 -45.75 13.36
CA ALA A 9 37.34 -44.54 14.16
C ALA A 9 37.83 -43.35 13.34
N VAL A 10 38.08 -43.48 12.02
CA VAL A 10 38.57 -42.40 11.16
C VAL A 10 37.49 -41.83 10.24
N ALA A 11 36.30 -42.44 10.19
CA ALA A 11 35.20 -41.94 9.32
C ALA A 11 34.21 -41.03 10.07
N LEU A 12 34.45 -40.68 11.34
CA LEU A 12 33.59 -39.78 12.12
C LEU A 12 34.21 -38.41 12.35
N ALA A 13 35.27 -38.05 11.61
CA ALA A 13 35.89 -36.76 11.70
C ALA A 13 35.50 -35.95 10.44
N SER A 14 34.84 -34.81 10.71
CA SER A 14 34.69 -33.65 9.82
C SER A 14 33.65 -33.75 8.69
N VAL A 15 32.35 -33.95 9.03
CA VAL A 15 31.30 -33.13 8.45
C VAL A 15 31.00 -32.00 9.45
N THR A 16 31.94 -31.15 9.67
CA THR A 16 31.63 -29.79 10.09
C THR A 16 30.93 -29.16 8.89
N ILE A 17 29.60 -29.28 8.84
CA ILE A 17 28.76 -28.37 8.05
C ILE A 17 29.12 -27.02 8.59
N SER A 18 29.94 -26.28 7.84
CA SER A 18 30.04 -24.84 7.96
C SER A 18 28.66 -24.32 7.66
N LEU A 19 27.83 -24.19 8.69
CA LEU A 19 26.73 -23.26 8.71
C LEU A 19 27.39 -21.89 8.55
N GLY A 20 27.76 -21.58 7.29
CA GLY A 20 28.08 -20.23 6.93
C GLY A 20 26.90 -19.41 7.40
N SER A 21 27.10 -18.63 8.43
CA SER A 21 26.17 -17.59 8.79
C SER A 21 25.91 -16.83 7.51
N LEU A 22 24.74 -17.06 6.89
CA LEU A 22 24.21 -16.12 5.91
C LEU A 22 24.03 -14.83 6.72
N SER A 23 25.09 -14.01 6.76
CA SER A 23 24.98 -12.66 7.28
C SER A 23 23.95 -12.00 6.39
N ALA A 24 22.73 -11.87 6.89
CA ALA A 24 21.73 -11.05 6.24
C ALA A 24 22.40 -9.67 6.01
N VAL A 25 22.37 -9.19 4.78
CA VAL A 25 22.86 -7.86 4.48
C VAL A 25 22.05 -6.90 5.33
N GLU A 26 22.71 -6.28 6.31
CA GLU A 26 22.05 -5.35 7.22
C GLU A 26 21.70 -4.07 6.46
N ILE A 27 20.41 -3.84 6.25
CA ILE A 27 19.92 -2.63 5.58
C ILE A 27 19.89 -1.51 6.61
N LYS A 28 20.87 -0.63 6.55
CA LYS A 28 21.02 0.52 7.47
C LYS A 28 20.12 1.72 7.10
N LYS A 29 19.79 1.86 5.82
CA LYS A 29 19.02 2.99 5.29
C LYS A 29 17.92 2.50 4.40
N ILE A 30 16.71 3.02 4.60
CA ILE A 30 15.55 2.70 3.76
C ILE A 30 15.06 3.99 3.10
N HIS A 31 14.79 3.91 1.80
CA HIS A 31 14.07 4.94 1.06
C HIS A 31 12.62 4.50 0.85
N PHE A 32 11.66 5.31 1.28
CA PHE A 32 10.25 5.06 1.05
C PHE A 32 9.76 5.84 -0.16
N LEU A 33 9.39 5.12 -1.23
CA LEU A 33 8.71 5.66 -2.40
C LEU A 33 7.20 5.61 -2.15
N ILE A 34 6.54 6.75 -2.22
CA ILE A 34 5.13 6.92 -1.87
C ILE A 34 4.35 7.31 -3.13
N PRO A 35 3.47 6.45 -3.67
CA PRO A 35 2.77 6.68 -4.93
C PRO A 35 1.57 7.64 -4.80
N GLY A 36 1.62 8.56 -3.88
CA GLY A 36 0.57 9.53 -3.57
C GLY A 36 1.09 10.83 -2.99
N GLY A 37 0.20 11.80 -2.81
CA GLY A 37 0.53 13.12 -2.28
C GLY A 37 0.89 13.09 -0.79
N ALA A 38 1.67 14.08 -0.37
CA ALA A 38 2.02 14.30 1.02
C ALA A 38 0.75 14.53 1.88
N GLY A 39 0.75 13.99 3.11
CA GLY A 39 -0.40 14.02 4.02
C GLY A 39 -1.50 13.01 3.70
N GLY A 40 -1.36 12.21 2.65
CA GLY A 40 -2.26 11.09 2.36
C GLY A 40 -1.97 9.85 3.22
N GLY A 41 -2.87 8.85 3.17
CA GLY A 41 -2.73 7.63 3.98
C GLY A 41 -1.42 6.87 3.71
N TRP A 42 -0.99 6.75 2.47
CA TRP A 42 0.29 6.13 2.12
C TRP A 42 1.48 6.90 2.66
N ASP A 43 1.42 8.23 2.63
CA ASP A 43 2.48 9.10 3.18
C ASP A 43 2.58 8.93 4.70
N GLY A 44 1.45 8.99 5.40
CA GLY A 44 1.40 8.76 6.85
C GLY A 44 1.92 7.36 7.24
N THR A 45 1.51 6.33 6.51
CA THR A 45 1.97 4.95 6.75
C THR A 45 3.48 4.80 6.52
N ALA A 46 4.01 5.37 5.43
CA ALA A 46 5.45 5.31 5.14
C ALA A 46 6.27 6.00 6.24
N ARG A 47 5.87 7.22 6.62
CA ARG A 47 6.58 8.00 7.66
C ARG A 47 6.50 7.33 9.02
N GLY A 48 5.32 6.84 9.42
CA GLY A 48 5.15 6.11 10.67
C GLY A 48 5.96 4.81 10.71
N THR A 49 6.02 4.07 9.59
CA THR A 49 6.84 2.86 9.49
C THR A 49 8.34 3.18 9.60
N GLY A 50 8.81 4.19 8.85
CA GLY A 50 10.22 4.61 8.90
C GLY A 50 10.64 5.11 10.29
N GLU A 51 9.77 5.88 10.95
CA GLU A 51 10.00 6.34 12.32
C GLU A 51 10.05 5.16 13.31
N ALA A 52 9.14 4.21 13.21
CA ALA A 52 9.11 3.03 14.06
C ALA A 52 10.37 2.17 13.91
N LEU A 53 10.81 1.92 12.66
CA LEU A 53 12.02 1.16 12.38
C LEU A 53 13.28 1.86 12.94
N THR A 54 13.37 3.19 12.78
CA THR A 54 14.49 3.98 13.31
C THR A 54 14.49 3.99 14.84
N LYS A 55 13.33 4.20 15.48
CA LYS A 55 13.20 4.16 16.94
C LYS A 55 13.53 2.78 17.54
N ALA A 56 13.20 1.72 16.80
CA ALA A 56 13.54 0.35 17.22
C ALA A 56 15.02 -0.02 16.98
N GLY A 57 15.83 0.87 16.40
CA GLY A 57 17.22 0.60 16.08
C GLY A 57 17.43 -0.44 14.98
N LEU A 58 16.42 -0.70 14.17
CA LEU A 58 16.48 -1.66 13.07
C LEU A 58 17.09 -1.04 11.81
N ILE A 59 17.03 0.27 11.68
CA ILE A 59 17.69 1.07 10.64
C ILE A 59 18.26 2.35 11.25
N ASP A 60 19.30 2.91 10.60
CA ASP A 60 19.90 4.17 11.02
C ASP A 60 19.05 5.38 10.57
N SER A 61 18.43 5.28 9.39
CA SER A 61 17.63 6.38 8.84
C SER A 61 16.61 5.92 7.79
N ALA A 62 15.53 6.70 7.66
CA ALA A 62 14.55 6.59 6.60
C ALA A 62 14.46 7.90 5.81
N THR A 63 14.31 7.81 4.49
CA THR A 63 14.00 8.94 3.60
C THR A 63 12.69 8.70 2.87
N PHE A 64 12.03 9.78 2.44
CA PHE A 64 10.67 9.69 1.88
C PHE A 64 10.54 10.53 0.62
N GLU A 65 9.96 9.94 -0.43
CA GLU A 65 9.67 10.62 -1.69
C GLU A 65 8.22 10.38 -2.09
N ASN A 66 7.47 11.46 -2.30
CA ASN A 66 6.12 11.41 -2.84
C ASN A 66 6.16 11.51 -4.37
N MET A 67 5.75 10.45 -5.05
CA MET A 67 5.72 10.36 -6.51
C MET A 67 4.29 10.10 -7.00
N SER A 68 3.45 11.11 -6.91
CA SER A 68 2.06 11.04 -7.39
C SER A 68 1.98 10.96 -8.92
N GLY A 69 0.93 10.32 -9.41
CA GLY A 69 0.58 10.27 -10.83
C GLY A 69 0.04 8.92 -11.29
N GLY A 70 -0.94 8.96 -12.21
CA GLY A 70 -1.54 7.77 -12.81
C GLY A 70 -2.17 6.78 -11.83
N GLY A 71 -2.61 7.24 -10.64
CA GLY A 71 -3.14 6.35 -9.60
C GLY A 71 -2.11 5.39 -9.03
N GLY A 72 -0.84 5.82 -8.97
CA GLY A 72 0.31 5.04 -8.52
C GLY A 72 1.15 4.45 -9.66
N GLY A 73 0.68 4.51 -10.91
CA GLY A 73 1.38 3.94 -12.07
C GLY A 73 2.76 4.54 -12.30
N LYS A 74 2.93 5.85 -12.05
CA LYS A 74 4.22 6.53 -12.17
C LYS A 74 5.26 5.93 -11.21
N ALA A 75 4.92 5.76 -9.94
CA ALA A 75 5.84 5.23 -8.93
C ALA A 75 6.14 3.74 -9.15
N ILE A 76 5.14 2.94 -9.52
CA ILE A 76 5.32 1.53 -9.81
C ILE A 76 6.24 1.32 -11.03
N GLY A 77 6.03 2.11 -12.10
CA GLY A 77 6.89 2.11 -13.28
C GLY A 77 8.32 2.48 -12.94
N TYR A 78 8.51 3.57 -12.21
CA TYR A 78 9.83 4.00 -11.74
C TYR A 78 10.57 2.91 -10.95
N LEU A 79 9.88 2.26 -10.01
CA LEU A 79 10.48 1.23 -9.16
C LEU A 79 10.94 0.01 -9.97
N ILE A 80 10.14 -0.43 -10.95
CA ILE A 80 10.44 -1.57 -11.81
C ILE A 80 11.56 -1.22 -12.78
N GLU A 81 11.46 -0.09 -13.48
CA GLU A 81 12.44 0.34 -14.48
C GLU A 81 13.82 0.62 -13.90
N ASN A 82 13.87 1.03 -12.63
CA ASN A 82 15.11 1.34 -11.92
C ASN A 82 15.47 0.29 -10.86
N SER A 83 14.98 -0.94 -10.97
CA SER A 83 15.11 -1.98 -9.95
C SER A 83 16.55 -2.23 -9.50
N MET A 84 17.52 -2.17 -10.42
CA MET A 84 18.94 -2.40 -10.11
C MET A 84 19.57 -1.28 -9.24
N SER A 85 19.04 -0.06 -9.29
CA SER A 85 19.53 1.09 -8.51
C SER A 85 18.70 1.34 -7.25
N ASN A 86 17.55 0.69 -7.11
CA ASN A 86 16.60 0.90 -6.01
C ASN A 86 16.77 -0.07 -4.83
N HIS A 87 17.99 -0.56 -4.60
CA HIS A 87 18.28 -1.36 -3.40
C HIS A 87 17.97 -0.57 -2.13
N GLY A 88 17.19 -1.17 -1.22
CA GLY A 88 16.73 -0.50 0.01
C GLY A 88 15.57 0.47 -0.21
N THR A 89 14.93 0.47 -1.39
CA THR A 89 13.70 1.22 -1.64
C THR A 89 12.48 0.35 -1.36
N LEU A 90 11.59 0.82 -0.51
CA LEU A 90 10.28 0.24 -0.23
C LEU A 90 9.17 1.13 -0.78
N MET A 91 8.20 0.57 -1.47
CA MET A 91 7.00 1.29 -1.88
C MET A 91 5.85 0.96 -0.94
N VAL A 92 5.26 1.99 -0.31
CA VAL A 92 4.05 1.83 0.50
C VAL A 92 2.83 2.02 -0.39
N ASN A 93 1.97 1.00 -0.44
CA ASN A 93 0.74 1.05 -1.23
C ASN A 93 -0.38 0.21 -0.59
N SER A 94 -1.54 0.18 -1.23
CA SER A 94 -2.70 -0.58 -0.78
C SER A 94 -3.61 -0.98 -1.94
N THR A 95 -4.83 -1.40 -1.67
CA THR A 95 -5.83 -1.85 -2.64
C THR A 95 -5.97 -1.00 -3.91
N PRO A 96 -5.86 0.36 -3.91
CA PRO A 96 -5.91 1.13 -5.15
C PRO A 96 -4.92 0.68 -6.22
N ILE A 97 -3.69 0.34 -5.87
CA ILE A 97 -2.69 -0.17 -6.83
C ILE A 97 -3.15 -1.49 -7.46
N VAL A 98 -3.75 -2.39 -6.66
CA VAL A 98 -4.27 -3.67 -7.15
C VAL A 98 -5.42 -3.43 -8.13
N ILE A 99 -6.41 -2.60 -7.77
CA ILE A 99 -7.54 -2.27 -8.63
C ILE A 99 -7.08 -1.66 -9.95
N ARG A 100 -6.16 -0.69 -9.92
CA ARG A 100 -5.65 0.00 -11.11
C ARG A 100 -4.86 -0.94 -12.03
N SER A 101 -4.10 -1.83 -11.45
CA SER A 101 -3.37 -2.88 -12.17
C SER A 101 -4.34 -3.86 -12.85
N LEU A 102 -5.37 -4.32 -12.14
CA LEU A 102 -6.38 -5.23 -12.69
C LEU A 102 -7.25 -4.57 -13.78
N THR A 103 -7.52 -3.28 -13.66
CA THR A 103 -8.26 -2.49 -14.67
C THR A 103 -7.36 -2.00 -15.81
N LYS A 104 -6.08 -2.35 -15.80
CA LYS A 104 -5.08 -2.03 -16.86
C LYS A 104 -4.97 -0.53 -17.15
N VAL A 105 -5.05 0.29 -16.12
CA VAL A 105 -4.92 1.76 -16.26
C VAL A 105 -3.49 2.16 -16.55
N PHE A 106 -2.52 1.35 -16.11
CA PHE A 106 -1.12 1.45 -16.46
C PHE A 106 -0.57 0.06 -16.84
N PRO A 107 0.54 -0.02 -17.61
CA PRO A 107 1.04 -1.28 -18.15
C PRO A 107 1.62 -2.23 -17.09
N GLN A 108 2.20 -1.69 -16.00
CA GLN A 108 2.82 -2.49 -14.95
C GLN A 108 1.77 -3.20 -14.10
N ASN A 109 2.14 -4.31 -13.47
CA ASN A 109 1.28 -5.09 -12.61
C ASN A 109 1.83 -5.07 -11.17
N PHE A 110 0.94 -5.04 -10.18
CA PHE A 110 1.36 -5.16 -8.77
C PHE A 110 2.10 -6.49 -8.49
N ARG A 111 1.92 -7.51 -9.33
CA ARG A 111 2.64 -8.79 -9.25
C ARG A 111 4.07 -8.73 -9.74
N ASP A 112 4.46 -7.64 -10.43
CA ASP A 112 5.84 -7.39 -10.83
C ASP A 112 6.68 -6.86 -9.64
N LEU A 113 6.04 -6.62 -8.50
CA LEU A 113 6.66 -6.20 -7.24
C LEU A 113 6.74 -7.36 -6.26
N THR A 114 7.77 -7.35 -5.42
CA THR A 114 7.88 -8.29 -4.30
C THR A 114 7.15 -7.73 -3.09
N LEU A 115 6.09 -8.42 -2.63
CA LEU A 115 5.41 -8.08 -1.39
C LEU A 115 6.28 -8.47 -0.20
N ILE A 116 6.59 -7.50 0.66
CA ILE A 116 7.41 -7.71 1.86
C ILE A 116 6.53 -7.99 3.08
N ALA A 117 5.57 -7.09 3.38
CA ALA A 117 4.70 -7.22 4.54
C ALA A 117 3.41 -6.41 4.40
N GLY A 118 2.37 -6.80 5.13
CA GLY A 118 1.23 -5.94 5.46
C GLY A 118 1.50 -5.24 6.79
N THR A 119 1.42 -3.91 6.80
CA THR A 119 1.78 -3.10 7.98
C THR A 119 0.58 -2.67 8.79
N ILE A 120 -0.53 -2.31 8.12
CA ILE A 120 -1.77 -1.87 8.77
C ILE A 120 -2.98 -2.42 8.02
N GLY A 121 -4.12 -2.54 8.73
CA GLY A 121 -5.46 -2.66 8.15
C GLY A 121 -6.20 -1.34 8.26
N ASP A 122 -7.01 -1.01 7.26
CA ASP A 122 -7.77 0.24 7.21
C ASP A 122 -9.21 0.00 6.78
N TYR A 123 -10.11 0.90 7.17
CA TYR A 123 -11.53 0.87 6.83
C TYR A 123 -11.94 2.17 6.15
N ALA A 124 -12.75 2.05 5.09
CA ALA A 124 -13.32 3.23 4.46
C ALA A 124 -14.45 3.83 5.31
N ALA A 125 -14.52 5.16 5.36
CA ALA A 125 -15.60 5.90 6.01
C ALA A 125 -16.16 6.95 5.05
N LEU A 126 -17.47 7.16 5.11
CA LEU A 126 -18.13 8.32 4.53
C LEU A 126 -18.25 9.39 5.61
N VAL A 127 -17.65 10.53 5.37
CA VAL A 127 -17.66 11.66 6.30
C VAL A 127 -18.35 12.86 5.67
N VAL A 128 -18.95 13.69 6.49
CA VAL A 128 -19.56 14.97 6.07
C VAL A 128 -19.13 16.06 7.06
N PRO A 129 -19.15 17.35 6.67
CA PRO A 129 -18.94 18.46 7.62
C PRO A 129 -19.88 18.37 8.81
N ALA A 130 -19.44 18.87 9.98
CA ALA A 130 -20.22 18.81 11.22
C ALA A 130 -21.56 19.54 11.11
N ASP A 131 -21.62 20.61 10.33
CA ASP A 131 -22.81 21.42 10.04
C ASP A 131 -23.65 20.88 8.87
N SER A 132 -23.26 19.74 8.26
CA SER A 132 -24.01 19.13 7.18
C SER A 132 -25.47 18.84 7.55
N SER A 133 -26.36 18.96 6.58
CA SER A 133 -27.75 18.53 6.69
C SER A 133 -27.91 17.01 6.77
N TYR A 134 -26.91 16.25 6.31
CA TYR A 134 -26.89 14.79 6.41
C TYR A 134 -26.40 14.37 7.80
N LYS A 135 -27.29 13.81 8.62
CA LYS A 135 -26.96 13.39 10.00
C LYS A 135 -26.67 11.90 10.11
N ASN A 136 -27.00 11.13 9.07
CA ASN A 136 -26.77 9.70 8.97
C ASN A 136 -26.75 9.26 7.49
N PHE A 137 -26.38 8.01 7.25
CA PHE A 137 -26.30 7.46 5.91
C PHE A 137 -27.65 7.43 5.16
N LYS A 138 -28.77 7.27 5.89
CA LYS A 138 -30.11 7.26 5.28
C LYS A 138 -30.46 8.63 4.68
N ASP A 139 -30.09 9.73 5.35
CA ASP A 139 -30.30 11.08 4.82
C ASP A 139 -29.55 11.28 3.51
N LEU A 140 -28.27 10.86 3.49
CA LEU A 140 -27.43 10.92 2.30
C LEU A 140 -28.02 10.09 1.14
N VAL A 141 -28.43 8.84 1.40
CA VAL A 141 -29.06 7.98 0.40
C VAL A 141 -30.37 8.59 -0.13
N THR A 142 -31.18 9.19 0.74
CA THR A 142 -32.44 9.84 0.34
C THR A 142 -32.18 11.02 -0.59
N ALA A 143 -31.21 11.87 -0.26
CA ALA A 143 -30.80 12.97 -1.10
C ALA A 143 -30.23 12.49 -2.46
N TYR A 144 -29.39 11.47 -2.43
CA TYR A 144 -28.80 10.87 -3.62
C TYR A 144 -29.88 10.29 -4.56
N LYS A 145 -30.84 9.51 -4.04
CA LYS A 145 -31.96 8.96 -4.83
C LYS A 145 -32.80 10.06 -5.47
N LYS A 146 -33.00 11.18 -4.77
CA LYS A 146 -33.76 12.31 -5.28
C LYS A 146 -33.03 13.06 -6.39
N ASN A 147 -31.74 13.30 -6.24
CA ASN A 147 -30.91 13.98 -7.24
C ASN A 147 -29.44 13.62 -7.06
N PRO A 148 -28.94 12.58 -7.76
CA PRO A 148 -27.55 12.15 -7.66
C PRO A 148 -26.52 13.24 -8.00
N GLU A 149 -26.85 14.11 -8.96
CA GLU A 149 -25.95 15.19 -9.43
C GLU A 149 -25.64 16.22 -8.34
N LYS A 150 -26.52 16.36 -7.35
CA LYS A 150 -26.35 17.28 -6.20
C LYS A 150 -25.57 16.66 -5.05
N VAL A 151 -25.25 15.37 -5.11
CA VAL A 151 -24.48 14.66 -4.08
C VAL A 151 -23.12 14.28 -4.65
N ALA A 152 -22.14 15.15 -4.46
CA ALA A 152 -20.77 14.89 -4.86
C ALA A 152 -20.02 14.17 -3.74
N ILE A 153 -19.22 13.17 -4.12
CA ILE A 153 -18.34 12.42 -3.23
C ILE A 153 -16.88 12.79 -3.58
N GLY A 154 -16.18 13.37 -2.63
CA GLY A 154 -14.73 13.60 -2.74
C GLY A 154 -13.94 12.42 -2.21
N GLY A 155 -12.77 12.16 -2.75
CA GLY A 155 -11.86 11.13 -2.24
C GLY A 155 -10.43 11.29 -2.72
N GLY A 156 -9.50 10.69 -1.99
CA GLY A 156 -8.06 10.81 -2.22
C GLY A 156 -7.50 9.85 -3.28
N SER A 157 -8.33 9.12 -3.98
CA SER A 157 -7.92 8.22 -5.05
C SER A 157 -8.52 8.61 -6.40
N VAL A 158 -7.93 8.09 -7.49
CA VAL A 158 -8.42 8.36 -8.85
C VAL A 158 -9.80 7.73 -9.11
N PRO A 159 -10.59 8.23 -10.07
CA PRO A 159 -11.88 7.64 -10.44
C PRO A 159 -11.74 6.15 -10.76
N GLY A 160 -12.72 5.35 -10.31
CA GLY A 160 -12.70 3.89 -10.46
C GLY A 160 -11.80 3.15 -9.48
N SER A 161 -11.22 3.85 -8.49
CA SER A 161 -10.47 3.25 -7.38
C SER A 161 -11.30 3.26 -6.08
N MET A 162 -10.67 2.93 -4.95
CA MET A 162 -11.34 2.64 -3.66
C MET A 162 -12.35 3.70 -3.24
N ASP A 163 -11.93 4.97 -3.19
CA ASP A 163 -12.78 6.06 -2.67
C ASP A 163 -13.97 6.38 -3.58
N HIS A 164 -13.94 5.92 -4.83
CA HIS A 164 -15.09 5.96 -5.73
C HIS A 164 -15.96 4.71 -5.59
N LEU A 165 -15.34 3.52 -5.55
CA LEU A 165 -16.08 2.25 -5.55
C LEU A 165 -16.82 2.00 -4.24
N VAL A 166 -16.23 2.35 -3.08
CA VAL A 166 -16.85 2.10 -1.78
C VAL A 166 -18.20 2.84 -1.63
N PRO A 167 -18.29 4.17 -1.86
CA PRO A 167 -19.59 4.84 -1.82
C PRO A 167 -20.56 4.34 -2.89
N ALA A 168 -20.09 4.02 -4.09
CA ALA A 168 -20.94 3.44 -5.13
C ALA A 168 -21.54 2.09 -4.69
N MET A 169 -20.75 1.23 -4.07
CA MET A 169 -21.23 -0.05 -3.50
C MET A 169 -22.20 0.18 -2.34
N ALA A 170 -21.93 1.15 -1.46
CA ALA A 170 -22.84 1.49 -0.36
C ALA A 170 -24.19 2.01 -0.87
N PHE A 171 -24.20 2.88 -1.88
CA PHE A 171 -25.44 3.33 -2.53
C PHE A 171 -26.18 2.18 -3.22
N LYS A 172 -25.46 1.29 -3.90
CA LYS A 172 -26.05 0.07 -4.50
C LYS A 172 -26.73 -0.80 -3.43
N ALA A 173 -26.05 -1.06 -2.32
CA ALA A 173 -26.61 -1.84 -1.20
C ALA A 173 -27.85 -1.19 -0.60
N ALA A 174 -27.93 0.16 -0.63
CA ALA A 174 -29.11 0.91 -0.22
C ALA A 174 -30.21 1.02 -1.30
N GLY A 175 -30.09 0.30 -2.42
CA GLY A 175 -31.05 0.30 -3.52
C GLY A 175 -31.05 1.59 -4.35
N ALA A 176 -29.89 2.26 -4.49
CA ALA A 176 -29.71 3.40 -5.37
C ALA A 176 -28.80 3.02 -6.55
N ASP A 177 -28.83 3.82 -7.64
CA ASP A 177 -28.04 3.57 -8.84
C ASP A 177 -26.56 3.94 -8.61
N PRO A 178 -25.62 2.97 -8.54
CA PRO A 178 -24.21 3.24 -8.26
C PRO A 178 -23.48 3.94 -9.41
N THR A 179 -24.02 3.91 -10.62
CA THR A 179 -23.38 4.47 -11.82
C THR A 179 -23.48 5.98 -11.91
N LYS A 180 -24.34 6.59 -11.09
CA LYS A 180 -24.58 8.03 -11.04
C LYS A 180 -23.74 8.76 -9.97
N VAL A 181 -22.78 8.07 -9.34
CA VAL A 181 -21.93 8.71 -8.33
C VAL A 181 -21.06 9.78 -8.99
N LYS A 182 -21.33 11.03 -8.63
CA LYS A 182 -20.48 12.17 -8.99
C LYS A 182 -19.25 12.18 -8.10
N TYR A 183 -18.15 11.62 -8.61
CA TYR A 183 -16.90 11.52 -7.86
C TYR A 183 -15.92 12.64 -8.23
N ILE A 184 -15.32 13.26 -7.21
CA ILE A 184 -14.31 14.32 -7.36
C ILE A 184 -12.99 13.81 -6.77
N PRO A 185 -11.98 13.54 -7.60
CA PRO A 185 -10.68 13.04 -7.14
C PRO A 185 -9.81 14.17 -6.58
N PHE A 186 -9.08 13.86 -5.51
CA PHE A 186 -8.02 14.67 -4.92
C PHE A 186 -6.72 13.86 -4.85
N ASP A 187 -5.59 14.54 -4.69
CA ASP A 187 -4.30 13.88 -4.51
C ASP A 187 -4.07 13.55 -3.02
N GLY A 188 -4.76 12.51 -2.57
CA GLY A 188 -4.75 12.03 -1.19
C GLY A 188 -5.95 12.47 -0.36
N GLY A 189 -6.31 11.66 0.64
CA GLY A 189 -7.48 11.88 1.50
C GLY A 189 -7.42 13.17 2.30
N GLY A 190 -6.23 13.61 2.72
CA GLY A 190 -6.06 14.88 3.42
C GLY A 190 -6.43 16.12 2.61
N LYS A 191 -6.34 16.06 1.27
CA LYS A 191 -6.81 17.14 0.39
C LYS A 191 -8.30 17.05 0.05
N ALA A 192 -8.90 15.89 0.28
CA ALA A 192 -10.32 15.66 0.04
C ALA A 192 -11.19 16.16 1.21
N MET A 193 -10.64 16.23 2.40
CA MET A 193 -11.27 16.76 3.62
C MET A 193 -11.12 18.27 3.74
#